data_2c9ca4a0a0ea03ad1a1e414d9c8c2fd0
#
_entry.id   2c9ca4a0a0ea03ad1a1e414d9c8c2fd0
#
_cell.length_a   1.000
_cell.length_b   1.000
_cell.length_c   1.000
_cell.angle_alpha   90.00
_cell.angle_beta   90.00
_cell.angle_gamma   90.00
#
_symmetry.space_group_name_H-M   'P 1'
#
loop_
_entity.id
_entity.type
_entity.pdbx_description
1 polymer ?
#
loop_
_entity_poly.entity_id
_entity_poly.type
_entity_poly.pdbx_seq_one_letter_code
_entity_poly.pdbx_strand_id
1 'polypeptide(L)'
;DLGLLIDGNPGDLRSLLKDLQACTKLSKSRMVQRETILRIKATSRRDVSLDVFQSLNDAYTAESGSAAYDALRMSDKDPRECLAWLSWNNQSIMKDVLPSISSGMVLGDRALASTYRSTAHRGYYWSMALAAQSLGAAGQLGSRQRLTYPDFLRLGSESWRKGGITERLSDSFHTSRSSAREDLFPLLLASMNGRTGFE
;
A
#
# COMPACT_ATOMS: atom_id res chain seq x y z
N ASP A 1 -21.67 -8.11 -26.44
CA ASP A 1 -20.77 -8.67 -25.39
C ASP A 1 -19.32 -8.18 -25.47
N LEU A 2 -18.91 -7.46 -26.53
CA LEU A 2 -17.63 -6.74 -26.60
C LEU A 2 -17.49 -5.70 -25.48
N GLY A 3 -18.58 -5.09 -25.03
CA GLY A 3 -18.59 -4.17 -23.89
C GLY A 3 -17.96 -4.78 -22.64
N LEU A 4 -18.22 -6.04 -22.33
CA LEU A 4 -17.63 -6.74 -21.19
C LEU A 4 -16.10 -6.87 -21.27
N LEU A 5 -15.54 -6.99 -22.47
CA LEU A 5 -14.09 -7.00 -22.69
C LEU A 5 -13.50 -5.59 -22.57
N ILE A 6 -14.19 -4.58 -23.05
CA ILE A 6 -13.78 -3.18 -22.99
C ILE A 6 -13.79 -2.70 -21.53
N ASP A 7 -14.88 -2.97 -20.79
CA ASP A 7 -15.01 -2.61 -19.37
C ASP A 7 -13.97 -3.32 -18.48
N GLY A 8 -13.52 -4.50 -18.91
CA GLY A 8 -12.45 -5.23 -18.25
C GLY A 8 -11.03 -4.76 -18.60
N ASN A 9 -10.86 -3.80 -19.52
CA ASN A 9 -9.57 -3.31 -20.01
C ASN A 9 -9.57 -1.77 -20.19
N PRO A 10 -9.87 -1.00 -19.16
CA PRO A 10 -9.97 0.44 -19.28
C PRO A 10 -8.61 1.03 -19.71
N GLY A 11 -8.54 1.51 -20.96
CA GLY A 11 -7.35 2.16 -21.50
C GLY A 11 -6.22 1.24 -21.98
N ASP A 12 -6.29 -0.08 -21.77
CA ASP A 12 -5.25 -1.03 -22.21
C ASP A 12 -5.65 -1.79 -23.49
N LEU A 13 -5.38 -1.17 -24.64
CA LEU A 13 -5.64 -1.77 -25.95
C LEU A 13 -4.86 -3.07 -26.21
N ARG A 14 -3.65 -3.21 -25.64
CA ARG A 14 -2.83 -4.42 -25.83
C ARG A 14 -3.47 -5.62 -25.11
N SER A 15 -3.92 -5.43 -23.89
CA SER A 15 -4.64 -6.46 -23.14
C SER A 15 -5.96 -6.80 -23.78
N LEU A 16 -6.72 -5.82 -24.25
CA LEU A 16 -7.97 -6.01 -24.99
C LEU A 16 -7.76 -6.88 -26.23
N LEU A 17 -6.73 -6.61 -27.02
CA LEU A 17 -6.41 -7.40 -28.23
C LEU A 17 -5.99 -8.82 -27.89
N LYS A 18 -5.20 -9.03 -26.85
CA LYS A 18 -4.80 -10.37 -26.38
C LYS A 18 -6.01 -11.17 -25.92
N ASP A 19 -6.94 -10.56 -25.20
CA ASP A 19 -8.16 -11.24 -24.76
C ASP A 19 -9.08 -11.59 -25.93
N LEU A 20 -9.23 -10.69 -26.88
CA LEU A 20 -9.96 -10.96 -28.11
C LEU A 20 -9.34 -12.14 -28.88
N GLN A 21 -8.00 -12.17 -29.00
CA GLN A 21 -7.30 -13.29 -29.63
C GLN A 21 -7.50 -14.59 -28.85
N ALA A 22 -7.47 -14.55 -27.53
CA ALA A 22 -7.73 -15.72 -26.68
C ALA A 22 -9.19 -16.19 -26.83
N CYS A 23 -10.15 -15.28 -26.84
CA CYS A 23 -11.57 -15.58 -27.09
C CYS A 23 -11.78 -16.26 -28.44
N THR A 24 -11.17 -15.73 -29.50
CA THR A 24 -11.30 -16.30 -30.85
C THR A 24 -10.65 -17.67 -30.97
N LYS A 25 -9.51 -17.91 -30.32
CA LYS A 25 -8.83 -19.22 -30.30
C LYS A 25 -9.59 -20.29 -29.52
N LEU A 26 -10.25 -19.90 -28.43
CA LEU A 26 -11.04 -20.83 -27.60
C LEU A 26 -12.45 -21.07 -28.16
N SER A 27 -12.93 -20.20 -28.99
CA SER A 27 -14.22 -20.37 -29.66
C SER A 27 -14.08 -21.32 -30.85
N LYS A 28 -14.78 -22.45 -30.81
CA LYS A 28 -14.85 -23.41 -31.94
C LYS A 28 -15.67 -22.88 -33.12
N SER A 29 -16.46 -21.85 -32.88
CA SER A 29 -17.24 -21.12 -33.89
C SER A 29 -16.63 -19.74 -34.13
N ARG A 30 -16.86 -19.14 -35.28
CA ARG A 30 -16.39 -17.75 -35.59
C ARG A 30 -17.06 -16.68 -34.68
N MET A 31 -17.97 -17.09 -33.76
CA MET A 31 -18.66 -16.20 -32.86
C MET A 31 -18.13 -16.39 -31.44
N VAL A 32 -17.70 -15.29 -30.81
CA VAL A 32 -17.25 -15.29 -29.43
C VAL A 32 -18.46 -15.32 -28.49
N GLN A 33 -18.63 -16.39 -27.74
CA GLN A 33 -19.72 -16.58 -26.78
C GLN A 33 -19.41 -15.85 -25.47
N ARG A 34 -20.47 -15.37 -24.80
CA ARG A 34 -20.36 -14.67 -23.49
C ARG A 34 -19.64 -15.50 -22.44
N GLU A 35 -19.88 -16.79 -22.42
CA GLU A 35 -19.23 -17.74 -21.48
C GLU A 35 -17.73 -17.80 -21.67
N THR A 36 -17.24 -17.75 -22.91
CA THR A 36 -15.82 -17.73 -23.24
C THR A 36 -15.18 -16.42 -22.73
N ILE A 37 -15.86 -15.29 -22.85
CA ILE A 37 -15.43 -13.99 -22.32
C ILE A 37 -15.33 -14.06 -20.81
N LEU A 38 -16.33 -14.57 -20.11
CA LEU A 38 -16.35 -14.69 -18.67
C LEU A 38 -15.25 -15.62 -18.16
N ARG A 39 -15.00 -16.75 -18.85
CA ARG A 39 -13.87 -17.65 -18.51
C ARG A 39 -12.52 -16.97 -18.65
N ILE A 40 -12.30 -16.23 -19.72
CA ILE A 40 -11.05 -15.49 -19.93
C ILE A 40 -10.91 -14.41 -18.87
N LYS A 41 -11.97 -13.68 -18.55
CA LYS A 41 -11.98 -12.67 -17.49
C LYS A 41 -11.65 -13.26 -16.10
N ALA A 42 -12.17 -14.45 -15.80
CA ALA A 42 -11.88 -15.18 -14.56
C ALA A 42 -10.44 -15.73 -14.51
N THR A 43 -9.87 -16.11 -15.67
CA THR A 43 -8.53 -16.70 -15.78
C THR A 43 -7.45 -15.62 -15.96
N SER A 44 -7.80 -14.50 -16.56
CA SER A 44 -6.94 -13.34 -16.73
C SER A 44 -6.82 -12.66 -15.37
N ARG A 45 -5.83 -13.08 -14.57
CA ARG A 45 -5.38 -12.32 -13.39
C ARG A 45 -4.75 -11.04 -13.90
N ARG A 46 -5.58 -10.02 -14.09
CA ARG A 46 -5.08 -8.69 -14.41
C ARG A 46 -4.69 -8.01 -13.14
N ASP A 47 -3.61 -7.28 -13.23
CA ASP A 47 -3.26 -6.24 -12.28
C ASP A 47 -4.27 -5.07 -12.44
N VAL A 48 -5.54 -5.33 -12.10
CA VAL A 48 -6.50 -4.25 -11.87
C VAL A 48 -6.07 -3.68 -10.52
N SER A 49 -5.34 -2.56 -10.56
CA SER A 49 -5.02 -1.87 -9.32
C SER A 49 -6.33 -1.41 -8.67
N LEU A 50 -6.56 -1.87 -7.48
CA LEU A 50 -7.68 -1.43 -6.65
C LEU A 50 -7.26 -0.16 -5.92
N ASP A 51 -8.23 0.73 -5.71
CA ASP A 51 -8.04 1.84 -4.77
C ASP A 51 -7.61 1.31 -3.41
N VAL A 52 -6.70 2.01 -2.75
CA VAL A 52 -6.14 1.64 -1.45
C VAL A 52 -7.22 1.35 -0.39
N PHE A 53 -8.31 2.11 -0.39
CA PHE A 53 -9.42 1.88 0.54
C PHE A 53 -10.10 0.54 0.32
N GLN A 54 -10.27 0.13 -0.92
CA GLN A 54 -10.85 -1.16 -1.26
C GLN A 54 -9.89 -2.30 -0.91
N SER A 55 -8.63 -2.22 -1.35
CA SER A 55 -7.65 -3.27 -1.11
C SER A 55 -7.37 -3.50 0.38
N LEU A 56 -7.32 -2.44 1.19
CA LEU A 56 -7.17 -2.56 2.64
C LEU A 56 -8.40 -3.17 3.30
N ASN A 57 -9.61 -2.75 2.91
CA ASN A 57 -10.83 -3.36 3.44
C ASN A 57 -10.93 -4.85 3.08
N ASP A 58 -10.56 -5.21 1.87
CA ASP A 58 -10.53 -6.61 1.44
C ASP A 58 -9.48 -7.40 2.24
N ALA A 59 -8.33 -6.79 2.57
CA ALA A 59 -7.31 -7.40 3.43
C ALA A 59 -7.78 -7.58 4.89
N TYR A 60 -8.50 -6.61 5.46
CA TYR A 60 -9.06 -6.70 6.83
C TYR A 60 -10.19 -7.72 6.94
N THR A 61 -10.92 -7.96 5.86
CA THR A 61 -12.02 -8.93 5.82
C THR A 61 -11.59 -10.29 5.25
N ALA A 62 -10.32 -10.47 4.94
CA ALA A 62 -9.79 -11.70 4.37
C ALA A 62 -9.81 -12.87 5.37
N GLU A 63 -10.16 -14.06 4.90
CA GLU A 63 -10.24 -15.28 5.70
C GLU A 63 -8.86 -15.84 6.10
N SER A 64 -7.81 -15.40 5.43
CA SER A 64 -6.45 -15.88 5.66
C SER A 64 -5.40 -14.84 5.31
N GLY A 65 -4.19 -15.01 5.85
CA GLY A 65 -3.06 -14.14 5.50
C GLY A 65 -2.69 -14.20 4.02
N SER A 66 -2.94 -15.30 3.34
CA SER A 66 -2.74 -15.42 1.89
C SER A 66 -3.74 -14.57 1.13
N ALA A 67 -5.02 -14.63 1.50
CA ALA A 67 -6.07 -13.82 0.89
C ALA A 67 -5.85 -12.32 1.18
N ALA A 68 -5.42 -11.97 2.41
CA ALA A 68 -5.03 -10.61 2.76
C ALA A 68 -3.84 -10.11 1.91
N TYR A 69 -2.84 -10.97 1.66
CA TYR A 69 -1.72 -10.63 0.79
C TYR A 69 -2.16 -10.38 -0.65
N ASP A 70 -3.03 -11.24 -1.19
CA ASP A 70 -3.56 -11.07 -2.54
C ASP A 70 -4.35 -9.76 -2.67
N ALA A 71 -5.13 -9.38 -1.65
CA ALA A 71 -5.85 -8.10 -1.61
C ALA A 71 -4.89 -6.89 -1.59
N LEU A 72 -3.87 -6.93 -0.72
CA LEU A 72 -2.88 -5.84 -0.62
C LEU A 72 -2.06 -5.69 -1.90
N ARG A 73 -1.76 -6.79 -2.58
CA ARG A 73 -1.03 -6.80 -3.84
C ARG A 73 -1.77 -6.11 -4.98
N MET A 74 -3.10 -6.06 -4.89
CA MET A 74 -3.95 -5.38 -5.88
C MET A 74 -4.05 -3.87 -5.66
N SER A 75 -3.48 -3.34 -4.57
CA SER A 75 -3.49 -1.91 -4.27
C SER A 75 -2.78 -1.09 -5.35
N ASP A 76 -3.29 0.12 -5.60
CA ASP A 76 -2.65 1.15 -6.43
C ASP A 76 -1.41 1.77 -5.75
N LYS A 77 -1.17 1.44 -4.47
CA LYS A 77 -0.06 1.95 -3.66
C LYS A 77 1.11 0.98 -3.61
N ASP A 78 2.30 1.55 -3.48
CA ASP A 78 3.48 0.74 -3.26
C ASP A 78 3.48 0.09 -1.86
N PRO A 79 4.30 -0.94 -1.62
CA PRO A 79 4.35 -1.64 -0.33
C PRO A 79 4.64 -0.73 0.86
N ARG A 80 5.41 0.34 0.68
CA ARG A 80 5.72 1.31 1.75
C ARG A 80 4.49 2.10 2.16
N GLU A 81 3.76 2.61 1.17
CA GLU A 81 2.50 3.30 1.42
C GLU A 81 1.46 2.36 2.05
N CYS A 82 1.32 1.13 1.54
CA CYS A 82 0.42 0.15 2.12
C CYS A 82 0.74 -0.15 3.59
N LEU A 83 2.00 -0.34 3.95
CA LEU A 83 2.42 -0.53 5.35
C LEU A 83 2.08 0.69 6.21
N ALA A 84 2.29 1.89 5.68
CA ALA A 84 1.95 3.13 6.36
C ALA A 84 0.43 3.23 6.64
N TRP A 85 -0.38 2.93 5.65
CA TRP A 85 -1.84 2.88 5.78
C TRP A 85 -2.30 1.83 6.80
N LEU A 86 -1.73 0.63 6.76
CA LEU A 86 -2.04 -0.43 7.73
C LEU A 86 -1.63 -0.01 9.14
N SER A 87 -0.41 0.48 9.34
CA SER A 87 0.08 0.92 10.66
C SER A 87 -0.80 1.99 11.28
N TRP A 88 -1.28 2.93 10.47
CA TRP A 88 -2.16 3.99 10.92
C TRP A 88 -3.55 3.47 11.33
N ASN A 89 -4.15 2.66 10.47
CA ASN A 89 -5.52 2.21 10.69
C ASN A 89 -5.63 1.08 11.72
N ASN A 90 -4.61 0.23 11.86
CA ASN A 90 -4.59 -0.84 12.87
C ASN A 90 -4.80 -0.31 14.29
N GLN A 91 -4.32 0.89 14.61
CA GLN A 91 -4.48 1.50 15.93
C GLN A 91 -5.95 1.72 16.32
N SER A 92 -6.81 1.98 15.37
CA SER A 92 -8.24 2.21 15.59
C SER A 92 -9.10 0.98 15.36
N ILE A 93 -8.74 0.15 14.36
CA ILE A 93 -9.56 -0.97 13.89
C ILE A 93 -9.28 -2.25 14.68
N MET A 94 -8.01 -2.50 15.01
CA MET A 94 -7.53 -3.77 15.57
C MET A 94 -7.00 -3.60 17.00
N LYS A 95 -7.65 -2.78 17.80
CA LYS A 95 -7.19 -2.40 19.17
C LYS A 95 -6.85 -3.58 20.05
N ASP A 96 -7.73 -4.59 20.09
CA ASP A 96 -7.62 -5.73 21.02
C ASP A 96 -6.48 -6.67 20.66
N VAL A 97 -6.08 -6.71 19.39
CA VAL A 97 -5.02 -7.58 18.86
C VAL A 97 -3.80 -6.78 18.37
N LEU A 98 -3.79 -5.48 18.64
CA LEU A 98 -2.75 -4.56 18.18
C LEU A 98 -1.30 -5.03 18.51
N PRO A 99 -0.98 -5.59 19.70
CA PRO A 99 0.38 -6.05 19.98
C PRO A 99 0.84 -7.16 19.01
N SER A 100 -0.04 -8.11 18.71
CA SER A 100 0.26 -9.20 17.77
C SER A 100 0.49 -8.69 16.36
N ILE A 101 -0.42 -7.83 15.87
CA ILE A 101 -0.30 -7.22 14.53
C ILE A 101 0.94 -6.34 14.45
N SER A 102 1.24 -5.56 15.47
CA SER A 102 2.41 -4.68 15.49
C SER A 102 3.71 -5.46 15.33
N SER A 103 3.82 -6.65 15.89
CA SER A 103 4.99 -7.51 15.71
C SER A 103 5.19 -7.89 14.24
N GLY A 104 4.14 -8.28 13.54
CA GLY A 104 4.19 -8.58 12.11
C GLY A 104 4.47 -7.34 11.26
N MET A 105 3.90 -6.18 11.62
CA MET A 105 4.17 -4.91 10.96
C MET A 105 5.64 -4.50 11.09
N VAL A 106 6.24 -4.66 12.27
CA VAL A 106 7.68 -4.39 12.51
C VAL A 106 8.56 -5.31 11.64
N LEU A 107 8.20 -6.59 11.53
CA LEU A 107 8.92 -7.51 10.65
C LEU A 107 8.77 -7.10 9.18
N GLY A 108 7.59 -6.68 8.77
CA GLY A 108 7.33 -6.15 7.42
C GLY A 108 8.16 -4.90 7.12
N ASP A 109 8.22 -3.95 8.05
CA ASP A 109 9.04 -2.74 7.93
C ASP A 109 10.54 -3.05 7.86
N ARG A 110 11.04 -3.98 8.69
CA ARG A 110 12.43 -4.44 8.62
C ARG A 110 12.76 -5.10 7.29
N ALA A 111 11.85 -5.90 6.74
CA ALA A 111 12.02 -6.48 5.41
C ALA A 111 12.07 -5.39 4.33
N LEU A 112 11.22 -4.38 4.43
CA LEU A 112 11.23 -3.21 3.55
C LEU A 112 12.55 -2.43 3.67
N ALA A 113 13.01 -2.16 4.90
CA ALA A 113 14.26 -1.46 5.15
C ALA A 113 15.48 -2.20 4.59
N SER A 114 15.43 -3.53 4.47
CA SER A 114 16.51 -4.32 3.87
C SER A 114 16.74 -3.99 2.40
N THR A 115 15.72 -3.51 1.69
CA THR A 115 15.83 -3.10 0.26
C THR A 115 16.78 -1.93 0.05
N TYR A 116 16.98 -1.08 1.06
CA TYR A 116 17.89 0.07 0.99
C TYR A 116 19.36 -0.31 1.24
N ARG A 117 19.60 -1.44 1.91
CA ARG A 117 20.95 -1.89 2.29
C ARG A 117 21.55 -2.90 1.34
N SER A 118 20.72 -3.56 0.55
CA SER A 118 21.14 -4.58 -0.38
C SER A 118 20.28 -4.56 -1.64
N THR A 119 20.75 -5.17 -2.71
CA THR A 119 20.01 -5.38 -3.96
C THR A 119 18.84 -6.35 -3.81
N ALA A 120 18.41 -6.64 -2.58
CA ALA A 120 17.38 -7.61 -2.26
C ALA A 120 15.97 -7.06 -2.56
N HIS A 121 15.62 -6.95 -3.84
CA HIS A 121 14.26 -6.55 -4.29
C HIS A 121 13.12 -7.39 -3.67
N ARG A 122 13.42 -8.58 -3.16
CA ARG A 122 12.47 -9.43 -2.45
C ARG A 122 11.96 -8.84 -1.13
N GLY A 123 12.64 -7.81 -0.57
CA GLY A 123 12.19 -7.11 0.62
C GLY A 123 10.81 -6.50 0.46
N TYR A 124 10.45 -5.99 -0.71
CA TYR A 124 9.10 -5.51 -1.01
C TYR A 124 8.03 -6.60 -0.91
N TYR A 125 8.33 -7.77 -1.47
CA TYR A 125 7.44 -8.94 -1.38
C TYR A 125 7.24 -9.36 0.08
N TRP A 126 8.34 -9.55 0.82
CA TRP A 126 8.28 -10.01 2.20
C TRP A 126 7.62 -8.99 3.13
N SER A 127 7.78 -7.70 2.89
CA SER A 127 7.14 -6.67 3.70
C SER A 127 5.62 -6.79 3.69
N MET A 128 5.04 -6.93 2.50
CA MET A 128 3.60 -7.10 2.33
C MET A 128 3.12 -8.46 2.83
N ALA A 129 3.87 -9.54 2.58
CA ALA A 129 3.51 -10.87 3.03
C ALA A 129 3.48 -10.98 4.56
N LEU A 130 4.46 -10.41 5.26
CA LEU A 130 4.51 -10.43 6.73
C LEU A 130 3.39 -9.59 7.35
N ALA A 131 3.09 -8.43 6.79
CA ALA A 131 1.96 -7.61 7.20
C ALA A 131 0.63 -8.35 7.01
N ALA A 132 0.42 -8.96 5.85
CA ALA A 132 -0.78 -9.72 5.54
C ALA A 132 -0.95 -10.95 6.46
N GLN A 133 0.13 -11.68 6.73
CA GLN A 133 0.10 -12.82 7.66
C GLN A 133 -0.28 -12.39 9.08
N SER A 134 0.18 -11.22 9.52
CA SER A 134 -0.21 -10.70 10.85
C SER A 134 -1.70 -10.34 10.93
N LEU A 135 -2.29 -9.82 9.84
CA LEU A 135 -3.73 -9.58 9.76
C LEU A 135 -4.52 -10.90 9.79
N GLY A 136 -4.10 -11.89 8.98
CA GLY A 136 -4.74 -13.20 8.97
C GLY A 136 -4.67 -13.92 10.31
N ALA A 137 -3.55 -13.80 11.04
CA ALA A 137 -3.39 -14.36 12.37
C ALA A 137 -4.23 -13.66 13.45
N ALA A 138 -4.52 -12.38 13.27
CA ALA A 138 -5.35 -11.60 14.19
C ALA A 138 -6.85 -11.92 14.06
N GLY A 139 -7.25 -12.52 12.95
CA GLY A 139 -8.62 -12.88 12.66
C GLY A 139 -9.35 -11.91 11.73
N GLN A 140 -10.30 -12.44 11.02
CA GLN A 140 -11.11 -11.72 10.04
C GLN A 140 -12.08 -10.74 10.73
N LEU A 141 -12.18 -9.53 10.18
CA LEU A 141 -13.24 -8.59 10.55
C LEU A 141 -14.52 -8.90 9.78
N GLY A 142 -15.64 -8.91 10.49
CA GLY A 142 -16.95 -9.29 9.92
C GLY A 142 -17.54 -8.25 8.94
N SER A 143 -16.98 -7.06 8.83
CA SER A 143 -17.49 -5.98 7.99
C SER A 143 -16.39 -5.01 7.55
N ARG A 144 -16.68 -4.27 6.47
CA ARG A 144 -15.82 -3.18 6.02
C ARG A 144 -15.67 -2.10 7.08
N GLN A 145 -14.46 -1.60 7.22
CA GLN A 145 -14.09 -0.60 8.20
C GLN A 145 -13.98 0.79 7.57
N ARG A 146 -14.22 1.81 8.37
CA ARG A 146 -13.95 3.19 7.97
C ARG A 146 -12.47 3.48 8.10
N LEU A 147 -11.78 3.51 6.99
CA LEU A 147 -10.36 3.84 6.91
C LEU A 147 -10.15 5.36 6.92
N THR A 148 -9.08 5.78 7.58
CA THR A 148 -8.66 7.18 7.60
C THR A 148 -7.32 7.34 6.91
N TYR A 149 -7.13 8.49 6.26
CA TYR A 149 -5.85 8.83 5.63
C TYR A 149 -4.75 8.96 6.69
N PRO A 150 -3.57 8.38 6.50
CA PRO A 150 -2.44 8.54 7.42
C PRO A 150 -1.91 9.98 7.41
N ASP A 151 -2.17 10.75 8.48
CA ASP A 151 -1.77 12.15 8.55
C ASP A 151 -0.27 12.38 8.42
N PHE A 152 0.54 11.42 8.89
CA PHE A 152 1.99 11.53 8.77
C PHE A 152 2.49 11.48 7.31
N LEU A 153 1.75 10.85 6.39
CA LEU A 153 2.09 10.90 4.95
C LEU A 153 1.90 12.32 4.40
N ARG A 154 0.87 13.03 4.87
CA ARG A 154 0.66 14.43 4.52
C ARG A 154 1.76 15.31 5.09
N LEU A 155 2.09 15.13 6.36
CA LEU A 155 3.17 15.86 7.03
C LEU A 155 4.53 15.57 6.37
N GLY A 156 4.78 14.34 5.96
CA GLY A 156 5.95 13.98 5.17
C GLY A 156 6.03 14.77 3.87
N SER A 157 4.94 14.84 3.10
CA SER A 157 4.92 15.62 1.84
C SER A 157 5.10 17.13 2.08
N GLU A 158 4.56 17.66 3.17
CA GLU A 158 4.76 19.06 3.57
C GLU A 158 6.21 19.35 3.97
N SER A 159 6.88 18.38 4.62
CA SER A 159 8.30 18.54 4.98
C SER A 159 9.20 18.59 3.75
N TRP A 160 8.88 17.91 2.67
CA TRP A 160 9.58 18.01 1.39
C TRP A 160 9.47 19.42 0.79
N ARG A 161 8.30 20.05 0.91
CA ARG A 161 8.09 21.44 0.46
C ARG A 161 8.91 22.46 1.27
N LYS A 162 9.27 22.10 2.50
CA LYS A 162 10.10 22.92 3.40
C LYS A 162 11.60 22.65 3.26
N GLY A 163 12.03 21.92 2.22
CA GLY A 163 13.42 21.53 1.98
C GLY A 163 14.42 22.69 2.03
N GLY A 164 14.04 23.88 1.58
CA GLY A 164 14.89 25.06 1.65
C GLY A 164 15.19 25.53 3.07
N ILE A 165 14.30 25.31 4.04
CA ILE A 165 14.55 25.66 5.46
C ILE A 165 15.52 24.65 6.08
N THR A 166 15.30 23.36 5.85
CA THR A 166 16.18 22.30 6.38
C THR A 166 17.57 22.37 5.77
N GLU A 167 17.71 22.79 4.52
CA GLU A 167 18.98 23.03 3.87
C GLU A 167 19.73 24.18 4.55
N ARG A 168 19.08 25.32 4.74
CA ARG A 168 19.68 26.47 5.46
C ARG A 168 20.07 26.14 6.90
N LEU A 169 19.24 25.34 7.60
CA LEU A 169 19.56 24.85 8.94
C LEU A 169 20.78 23.93 8.94
N SER A 170 20.83 22.99 7.98
CA SER A 170 21.97 22.09 7.78
C SER A 170 23.26 22.88 7.60
N ASP A 171 23.25 23.92 6.74
CA ASP A 171 24.41 24.74 6.45
C ASP A 171 24.80 25.62 7.66
N SER A 172 23.82 26.25 8.33
CA SER A 172 24.06 27.13 9.46
C SER A 172 24.58 26.41 10.70
N PHE A 173 24.15 25.18 10.93
CA PHE A 173 24.54 24.37 12.09
C PHE A 173 25.57 23.29 11.76
N HIS A 174 26.12 23.29 10.54
CA HIS A 174 27.11 22.31 10.08
C HIS A 174 26.71 20.85 10.37
N THR A 175 25.44 20.52 10.15
CA THR A 175 24.87 19.21 10.41
C THR A 175 24.32 18.56 9.14
N SER A 176 23.96 17.27 9.20
CA SER A 176 23.31 16.62 8.07
C SER A 176 21.88 17.15 7.84
N ARG A 177 21.39 17.11 6.60
CA ARG A 177 20.00 17.49 6.27
C ARG A 177 18.97 16.65 7.04
N SER A 178 19.29 15.39 7.34
CA SER A 178 18.46 14.51 8.15
C SER A 178 18.34 15.02 9.57
N SER A 179 19.48 15.29 10.23
CA SER A 179 19.51 15.83 11.59
C SER A 179 18.88 17.23 11.66
N ALA A 180 19.13 18.09 10.66
CA ALA A 180 18.47 19.39 10.58
C ALA A 180 16.94 19.27 10.54
N ARG A 181 16.41 18.27 9.83
CA ARG A 181 14.97 18.04 9.69
C ARG A 181 14.34 17.36 10.90
N GLU A 182 15.03 16.36 11.47
CA GLU A 182 14.46 15.47 12.48
C GLU A 182 14.69 16.02 13.89
N ASP A 183 15.81 16.71 14.13
CA ASP A 183 16.19 17.21 15.44
C ASP A 183 16.01 18.73 15.56
N LEU A 184 16.67 19.51 14.68
CA LEU A 184 16.74 20.97 14.82
C LEU A 184 15.44 21.67 14.46
N PHE A 185 14.79 21.28 13.38
CA PHE A 185 13.56 21.94 12.90
C PHE A 185 12.40 21.81 13.90
N PRO A 186 12.11 20.63 14.50
CA PRO A 186 11.10 20.53 15.54
C PRO A 186 11.40 21.36 16.79
N LEU A 187 12.68 21.39 17.22
CA LEU A 187 13.11 22.22 18.37
C LEU A 187 12.91 23.70 18.12
N LEU A 188 13.27 24.19 16.93
CA LEU A 188 13.05 25.58 16.56
C LEU A 188 11.57 25.94 16.51
N LEU A 189 10.73 25.06 15.94
CA LEU A 189 9.28 25.24 15.94
C LEU A 189 8.71 25.28 17.36
N ALA A 190 9.16 24.38 18.24
CA ALA A 190 8.74 24.36 19.62
C ALA A 190 9.12 25.65 20.37
N SER A 191 10.34 26.13 20.17
CA SER A 191 10.81 27.40 20.77
C SER A 191 10.06 28.62 20.26
N MET A 192 9.75 28.67 18.97
CA MET A 192 8.98 29.76 18.36
C MET A 192 7.51 29.79 18.82
N ASN A 193 6.93 28.63 19.12
CA ASN A 193 5.55 28.51 19.59
C ASN A 193 5.43 28.69 21.12
N GLY A 194 6.49 29.08 21.82
CA GLY A 194 6.49 29.29 23.27
C GLY A 194 6.29 28.02 24.10
N ARG A 195 6.35 26.85 23.48
CA ARG A 195 6.34 25.56 24.18
C ARG A 195 7.75 25.17 24.58
N THR A 196 8.29 25.88 25.55
CA THR A 196 9.49 25.43 26.29
C THR A 196 9.07 24.32 27.21
N GLY A 197 8.88 23.11 26.67
CA GLY A 197 8.64 21.91 27.44
C GLY A 197 9.94 21.27 27.91
N PHE A 198 10.74 22.04 28.66
CA PHE A 198 11.82 21.55 29.51
C PHE A 198 11.55 22.12 30.92
N GLU A 199 10.62 21.53 31.61
CA GLU A 199 10.59 21.45 33.07
C GLU A 199 10.90 20.02 33.48
#